data_cd63186add858c9f44c3e4eb18459e20
#
_entry.id   cd63186add858c9f44c3e4eb18459e20
#
_cell.length_a   1.000
_cell.length_b   1.000
_cell.length_c   1.000
_cell.angle_alpha   90.00
_cell.angle_beta   90.00
_cell.angle_gamma   90.00
#
_symmetry.space_group_name_H-M   'P 1'
#
loop_
_entity.id
_entity.type
_entity.pdbx_description
1 polymer ?
#
loop_
_entity_poly.entity_id
_entity_poly.type
_entity_poly.pdbx_seq_one_letter_code
_entity_poly.pdbx_strand_id
1 'polypeptide(L)'
;MSDRAMPRILLAEDDDSLRGFLARALERAGYEVTACADGDEAAAVLDQDWDLLLTDIVMPGLDGIEVARQAAARHPGLRIMFITGFAAVALAAGESAPAGSKVLSKPIHLREIVHEVDRMIAA
;
A
#
# COMPACT_ATOMS: atom_id res chain seq x y z
N MET A 1 -4.88 3.12 -18.71
CA MET A 1 -3.93 1.98 -18.76
C MET A 1 -2.52 2.49 -18.77
N SER A 2 -1.66 1.86 -18.00
CA SER A 2 -0.27 2.27 -17.93
C SER A 2 0.52 1.72 -19.12
N ASP A 3 1.38 2.55 -19.71
CA ASP A 3 2.31 2.11 -20.76
C ASP A 3 3.59 1.51 -20.17
N ARG A 4 3.70 1.50 -18.83
CA ARG A 4 4.87 0.96 -18.15
C ARG A 4 4.90 -0.56 -18.28
N ALA A 5 6.10 -1.11 -18.51
CA ALA A 5 6.29 -2.56 -18.55
C ALA A 5 6.03 -3.20 -17.18
N MET A 6 6.23 -2.45 -16.08
CA MET A 6 6.06 -2.90 -14.71
C MET A 6 5.09 -1.98 -13.98
N PRO A 7 4.05 -2.52 -13.35
CA PRO A 7 3.18 -1.69 -12.52
C PRO A 7 3.97 -1.08 -11.36
N ARG A 8 3.58 0.12 -10.96
CA ARG A 8 4.25 0.86 -9.89
C ARG A 8 3.48 0.79 -8.60
N ILE A 9 4.19 0.40 -7.54
CA ILE A 9 3.63 0.27 -6.20
C ILE A 9 4.29 1.28 -5.28
N LEU A 10 3.48 2.06 -4.57
CA LEU A 10 3.94 2.91 -3.48
C LEU A 10 3.74 2.12 -2.18
N LEU A 11 4.84 1.85 -1.49
CA LEU A 11 4.84 1.10 -0.24
C LEU A 11 5.18 2.03 0.92
N ALA A 12 4.34 2.06 1.95
CA ALA A 12 4.63 2.82 3.16
C ALA A 12 4.59 1.88 4.37
N GLU A 13 5.73 1.70 5.02
CA GLU A 13 5.89 0.80 6.16
C GLU A 13 7.02 1.31 7.04
N ASP A 14 6.74 1.55 8.33
CA ASP A 14 7.74 2.11 9.23
C ASP A 14 8.71 1.08 9.81
N ASP A 15 8.37 -0.21 9.79
CA ASP A 15 9.28 -1.27 10.20
C ASP A 15 10.31 -1.50 9.09
N ASP A 16 11.59 -1.21 9.37
CA ASP A 16 12.64 -1.28 8.37
C ASP A 16 12.80 -2.66 7.76
N SER A 17 12.74 -3.71 8.60
CA SER A 17 12.90 -5.09 8.14
C SER A 17 11.74 -5.51 7.26
N LEU A 18 10.52 -5.25 7.70
CA LEU A 18 9.33 -5.61 6.94
C LEU A 18 9.26 -4.82 5.63
N ARG A 19 9.58 -3.54 5.67
CA ARG A 19 9.61 -2.71 4.46
C ARG A 19 10.56 -3.31 3.41
N GLY A 20 11.76 -3.69 3.83
CA GLY A 20 12.74 -4.31 2.94
C GLY A 20 12.28 -5.64 2.38
N PHE A 21 11.68 -6.48 3.21
CA PHE A 21 11.18 -7.78 2.76
C PHE A 21 10.03 -7.62 1.77
N LEU A 22 9.09 -6.72 2.06
CA LEU A 22 7.96 -6.44 1.15
C LEU A 22 8.45 -5.92 -0.19
N ALA A 23 9.35 -4.94 -0.16
CA ALA A 23 9.88 -4.35 -1.38
C ALA A 23 10.54 -5.40 -2.27
N ARG A 24 11.39 -6.25 -1.69
CA ARG A 24 12.07 -7.29 -2.45
C ARG A 24 11.11 -8.34 -3.01
N ALA A 25 10.13 -8.75 -2.21
CA ALA A 25 9.15 -9.73 -2.67
C ALA A 25 8.33 -9.21 -3.84
N LEU A 26 7.92 -7.95 -3.78
CA LEU A 26 7.14 -7.33 -4.86
C LEU A 26 8.00 -7.09 -6.10
N GLU A 27 9.24 -6.67 -5.93
CA GLU A 27 10.16 -6.51 -7.06
C GLU A 27 10.40 -7.82 -7.79
N ARG A 28 10.57 -8.93 -7.04
CA ARG A 28 10.72 -10.25 -7.63
C ARG A 28 9.47 -10.70 -8.38
N ALA A 29 8.31 -10.20 -7.98
CA ALA A 29 7.05 -10.50 -8.64
C ALA A 29 6.82 -9.65 -9.90
N GLY A 30 7.73 -8.72 -10.21
CA GLY A 30 7.67 -7.93 -11.44
C GLY A 30 7.15 -6.52 -11.27
N TYR A 31 7.12 -6.00 -10.05
CA TYR A 31 6.64 -4.63 -9.79
C TYR A 31 7.80 -3.67 -9.56
N GLU A 32 7.58 -2.42 -9.92
CA GLU A 32 8.48 -1.33 -9.57
C GLU A 32 7.99 -0.75 -8.25
N VAL A 33 8.85 -0.80 -7.21
CA VAL A 33 8.44 -0.43 -5.85
C VAL A 33 9.19 0.81 -5.39
N THR A 34 8.44 1.80 -4.90
CA THR A 34 9.00 2.93 -4.17
C THR A 34 8.63 2.73 -2.70
N ALA A 35 9.63 2.51 -1.86
CA ALA A 35 9.42 2.22 -0.45
C ALA A 35 9.66 3.46 0.40
N CYS A 36 8.69 3.78 1.26
CA CYS A 36 8.73 4.93 2.16
C CYS A 36 8.67 4.45 3.60
N ALA A 37 9.37 5.17 4.49
CA ALA A 37 9.48 4.78 5.89
C ALA A 37 8.31 5.28 6.74
N ASP A 38 7.53 6.23 6.24
CA ASP A 38 6.40 6.78 6.97
C ASP A 38 5.39 7.42 6.03
N GLY A 39 4.28 7.91 6.59
CA GLY A 39 3.20 8.51 5.82
C GLY A 39 3.58 9.84 5.16
N ASP A 40 4.45 10.61 5.80
CA ASP A 40 4.87 11.90 5.23
C ASP A 40 5.72 11.70 3.98
N GLU A 41 6.63 10.72 3.99
CA GLU A 41 7.40 10.38 2.80
C GLU A 41 6.51 9.92 1.66
N ALA A 42 5.51 9.08 1.97
CA ALA A 42 4.57 8.59 0.97
C ALA A 42 3.75 9.75 0.39
N ALA A 43 3.25 10.64 1.26
CA ALA A 43 2.46 11.80 0.82
C ALA A 43 3.25 12.71 -0.12
N ALA A 44 4.56 12.82 0.09
CA ALA A 44 5.41 13.70 -0.71
C ALA A 44 5.55 13.23 -2.17
N VAL A 45 5.25 11.98 -2.48
CA VAL A 45 5.39 11.42 -3.83
C VAL A 45 4.07 11.00 -4.46
N LEU A 46 2.94 11.41 -3.86
CA LEU A 46 1.62 11.03 -4.36
C LEU A 46 1.31 11.58 -5.76
N ASP A 47 1.96 12.67 -6.16
CA ASP A 47 1.72 13.27 -7.48
C ASP A 47 2.31 12.46 -8.64
N GLN A 48 3.15 11.48 -8.35
CA GLN A 48 3.65 10.57 -9.36
C GLN A 48 2.56 9.53 -9.73
N ASP A 49 2.77 8.80 -10.82
CA ASP A 49 1.83 7.78 -11.26
C ASP A 49 2.00 6.50 -10.44
N TRP A 50 0.89 5.99 -9.91
CA TRP A 50 0.88 4.76 -9.11
C TRP A 50 -0.22 3.82 -9.59
N ASP A 51 0.03 2.53 -9.53
CA ASP A 51 -0.96 1.50 -9.84
C ASP A 51 -1.58 0.93 -8.56
N LEU A 52 -0.83 0.92 -7.46
CA LEU A 52 -1.31 0.42 -6.17
C LEU A 52 -0.57 1.11 -5.04
N LEU A 53 -1.32 1.42 -3.97
CA LEU A 53 -0.76 1.85 -2.69
C LEU A 53 -0.87 0.69 -1.70
N LEU A 54 0.26 0.29 -1.11
CA LEU A 54 0.32 -0.68 -0.03
C LEU A 54 0.88 0.02 1.19
N THR A 55 0.09 0.15 2.24
CA THR A 55 0.51 0.93 3.41
C THR A 55 0.10 0.27 4.72
N ASP A 56 0.96 0.40 5.73
CA ASP A 56 0.55 0.17 7.11
C ASP A 56 -0.41 1.28 7.49
N ILE A 57 -1.26 1.03 8.48
CA ILE A 57 -2.20 2.03 8.98
C ILE A 57 -1.55 2.88 10.06
N VAL A 58 -0.91 2.26 11.04
CA VAL A 58 -0.30 2.97 12.17
C VAL A 58 1.16 3.25 11.86
N MET A 59 1.47 4.53 11.63
CA MET A 59 2.81 4.99 11.33
C MET A 59 3.02 6.37 11.97
N PRO A 60 4.27 6.76 12.25
CA PRO A 60 4.56 8.14 12.67
C PRO A 60 4.15 9.15 11.60
N GLY A 61 3.71 10.33 12.03
CA GLY A 61 3.24 11.37 11.12
C GLY A 61 1.85 11.03 10.57
N LEU A 62 1.65 11.17 9.28
CA LEU A 62 0.38 10.80 8.65
C LEU A 62 0.17 9.30 8.74
N ASP A 63 -1.01 8.87 9.19
CA ASP A 63 -1.34 7.46 9.21
C ASP A 63 -1.71 6.97 7.80
N GLY A 64 -1.80 5.65 7.64
CA GLY A 64 -2.06 5.05 6.34
C GLY A 64 -3.44 5.38 5.77
N ILE A 65 -4.43 5.61 6.63
CA ILE A 65 -5.77 5.99 6.16
C ILE A 65 -5.73 7.37 5.49
N GLU A 66 -5.04 8.32 6.12
CA GLU A 66 -4.94 9.66 5.56
C GLU A 66 -4.12 9.66 4.26
N VAL A 67 -3.02 8.90 4.21
CA VAL A 67 -2.25 8.73 2.98
C VAL A 67 -3.15 8.19 1.87
N ALA A 68 -3.95 7.16 2.18
CA ALA A 68 -4.85 6.55 1.20
C ALA A 68 -5.92 7.53 0.72
N ARG A 69 -6.46 8.35 1.60
CA ARG A 69 -7.45 9.37 1.21
C ARG A 69 -6.86 10.39 0.25
N GLN A 70 -5.66 10.86 0.54
CA GLN A 70 -4.95 11.79 -0.33
C GLN A 70 -4.62 11.15 -1.68
N ALA A 71 -4.18 9.89 -1.65
CA ALA A 71 -3.87 9.15 -2.86
C ALA A 71 -5.10 8.96 -3.73
N ALA A 72 -6.23 8.57 -3.13
CA ALA A 72 -7.48 8.37 -3.86
C ALA A 72 -8.00 9.67 -4.48
N ALA A 73 -7.80 10.80 -3.82
CA ALA A 73 -8.20 12.10 -4.35
C ALA A 73 -7.40 12.49 -5.59
N ARG A 74 -6.10 12.13 -5.62
CA ARG A 74 -5.22 12.44 -6.76
C ARG A 74 -5.31 11.42 -7.89
N HIS A 75 -5.62 10.17 -7.54
CA HIS A 75 -5.65 9.05 -8.50
C HIS A 75 -6.97 8.29 -8.34
N PRO A 76 -8.07 8.81 -8.90
CA PRO A 76 -9.34 8.08 -8.85
C PRO A 76 -9.18 6.68 -9.44
N GLY A 77 -9.68 5.68 -8.73
CA GLY A 77 -9.53 4.29 -9.15
C GLY A 77 -8.24 3.62 -8.72
N LEU A 78 -7.36 4.32 -8.01
CA LEU A 78 -6.15 3.72 -7.47
C LEU A 78 -6.50 2.56 -6.53
N ARG A 79 -5.82 1.45 -6.70
CA ARG A 79 -5.99 0.29 -5.83
C ARG A 79 -5.23 0.52 -4.53
N ILE A 80 -5.90 0.23 -3.40
CA ILE A 80 -5.34 0.50 -2.08
C ILE A 80 -5.44 -0.77 -1.23
N MET A 81 -4.31 -1.13 -0.62
CA MET A 81 -4.22 -2.24 0.30
C MET A 81 -3.59 -1.77 1.60
N PHE A 82 -4.24 -2.09 2.72
CA PHE A 82 -3.69 -1.82 4.05
C PHE A 82 -3.19 -3.09 4.69
N ILE A 83 -2.12 -2.98 5.44
CA ILE A 83 -1.62 -4.04 6.31
C ILE A 83 -1.55 -3.47 7.72
N THR A 84 -2.10 -4.18 8.70
CA THR A 84 -2.06 -3.73 10.08
C THR A 84 -1.93 -4.88 11.06
N GLY A 85 -1.24 -4.65 12.17
CA GLY A 85 -1.13 -5.60 13.27
C GLY A 85 -2.24 -5.46 14.31
N PHE A 86 -3.15 -4.50 14.16
CA PHE A 86 -4.17 -4.19 15.17
C PHE A 86 -5.56 -4.44 14.60
N ALA A 87 -6.24 -5.48 15.11
CA ALA A 87 -7.57 -5.85 14.62
C ALA A 87 -8.60 -4.71 14.75
N ALA A 88 -8.57 -3.98 15.87
CA ALA A 88 -9.48 -2.85 16.06
C ALA A 88 -9.26 -1.75 15.04
N VAL A 89 -7.99 -1.50 14.67
CA VAL A 89 -7.63 -0.52 13.65
C VAL A 89 -8.08 -1.01 12.28
N ALA A 90 -7.97 -2.31 12.01
CA ALA A 90 -8.45 -2.89 10.76
C ALA A 90 -9.95 -2.69 10.58
N LEU A 91 -10.73 -2.89 11.65
CA LEU A 91 -12.18 -2.68 11.61
C LEU A 91 -12.53 -1.21 11.35
N ALA A 92 -11.84 -0.30 12.03
CA ALA A 92 -12.05 1.14 11.82
C ALA A 92 -11.66 1.56 10.40
N ALA A 93 -10.62 0.96 9.83
CA ALA A 93 -10.18 1.24 8.47
C ALA A 93 -11.27 0.91 7.45
N GLY A 94 -12.01 -0.18 7.66
CA GLY A 94 -13.10 -0.58 6.77
C GLY A 94 -14.17 0.49 6.65
N GLU A 95 -14.37 1.31 7.68
CA GLU A 95 -15.35 2.39 7.67
C GLU A 95 -14.79 3.70 7.10
N SER A 96 -13.50 3.95 7.30
CA SER A 96 -12.85 5.23 6.99
C SER A 96 -12.03 5.23 5.71
N ALA A 97 -11.66 4.07 5.21
CA ALA A 97 -10.82 3.93 4.04
C ALA A 97 -11.59 4.24 2.75
N PRO A 98 -10.88 4.63 1.67
CA PRO A 98 -11.51 4.78 0.36
C PRO A 98 -12.22 3.50 -0.07
N ALA A 99 -13.32 3.64 -0.81
CA ALA A 99 -14.11 2.51 -1.29
C ALA A 99 -13.24 1.56 -2.13
N GLY A 100 -13.42 0.26 -1.94
CA GLY A 100 -12.66 -0.75 -2.67
C GLY A 100 -11.33 -1.12 -2.07
N SER A 101 -10.94 -0.51 -0.93
CA SER A 101 -9.71 -0.85 -0.25
C SER A 101 -9.75 -2.26 0.32
N LYS A 102 -8.58 -2.92 0.29
CA LYS A 102 -8.39 -4.23 0.91
C LYS A 102 -7.62 -4.06 2.21
N VAL A 103 -8.04 -4.72 3.27
CA VAL A 103 -7.34 -4.68 4.56
C VAL A 103 -6.87 -6.09 4.93
N LEU A 104 -5.58 -6.23 5.18
CA LEU A 104 -4.97 -7.48 5.62
C LEU A 104 -4.40 -7.30 7.03
N SER A 105 -4.62 -8.28 7.90
CA SER A 105 -4.12 -8.25 9.27
C SER A 105 -2.80 -9.01 9.40
N LYS A 106 -1.83 -8.45 10.12
CA LYS A 106 -0.60 -9.15 10.49
C LYS A 106 -0.92 -10.19 11.57
N PRO A 107 -0.18 -11.31 11.66
CA PRO A 107 0.93 -11.68 10.79
C PRO A 107 0.42 -12.24 9.46
N ILE A 108 1.13 -11.92 8.39
CA ILE A 108 0.77 -12.40 7.07
C ILE A 108 2.04 -12.79 6.31
N HIS A 109 1.98 -13.86 5.54
CA HIS A 109 3.14 -14.31 4.78
C HIS A 109 3.35 -13.42 3.55
N LEU A 110 4.61 -13.16 3.20
CA LEU A 110 4.93 -12.36 2.02
C LEU A 110 4.28 -12.91 0.76
N ARG A 111 4.20 -14.23 0.63
CA ARG A 111 3.56 -14.88 -0.51
C ARG A 111 2.09 -14.51 -0.62
N GLU A 112 1.38 -14.41 0.51
CA GLU A 112 -0.03 -14.02 0.51
C GLU A 112 -0.19 -12.56 0.07
N ILE A 113 0.71 -11.68 0.52
CA ILE A 113 0.68 -10.27 0.13
C ILE A 113 0.88 -10.14 -1.37
N VAL A 114 1.90 -10.81 -1.92
CA VAL A 114 2.16 -10.80 -3.36
C VAL A 114 0.95 -11.31 -4.13
N HIS A 115 0.34 -12.41 -3.67
CA HIS A 115 -0.83 -12.98 -4.30
C HIS A 115 -2.00 -11.98 -4.34
N GLU A 116 -2.28 -11.29 -3.23
CA GLU A 116 -3.35 -10.30 -3.19
C GLU A 116 -3.04 -9.08 -4.05
N VAL A 117 -1.79 -8.64 -4.08
CA VAL A 117 -1.37 -7.55 -4.97
C VAL A 117 -1.58 -7.94 -6.43
N ASP A 118 -1.17 -9.17 -6.81
CA ASP A 118 -1.37 -9.67 -8.17
C ASP A 118 -2.85 -9.64 -8.55
N ARG A 119 -3.71 -10.08 -7.64
CA ARG A 119 -5.16 -10.08 -7.88
C ARG A 119 -5.72 -8.68 -8.06
N MET A 120 -5.29 -7.74 -7.23
CA MET A 120 -5.78 -6.37 -7.30
C MET A 120 -5.33 -5.66 -8.58
N ILE A 121 -4.09 -5.88 -8.98
CA ILE A 121 -3.54 -5.27 -10.20
C ILE A 121 -4.18 -5.87 -11.46
N ALA A 122 -4.48 -7.16 -11.45
CA ALA A 122 -5.10 -7.84 -12.58
C ALA A 122 -6.59 -7.52 -12.75
N ALA A 123 -7.22 -7.03 -11.71
CA ALA A 123 -8.67 -6.78 -11.72
C ALA A 123 -9.07 -5.58 -12.57
#